data_d46b21900367c7d531c58a313b153437
#
_entry.id   d46b21900367c7d531c58a313b153437
#
_cell.length_a   1.000
_cell.length_b   1.000
_cell.length_c   1.000
_cell.angle_alpha   90.00
_cell.angle_beta   90.00
_cell.angle_gamma   90.00
#
_symmetry.space_group_name_H-M   'P 1'
#
loop_
_entity.id
_entity.type
_entity.pdbx_description
1 polymer ?
#
loop_
_entity_poly.entity_id
_entity_poly.type
_entity_poly.pdbx_seq_one_letter_code
_entity_poly.pdbx_strand_id
1 'polypeptide(L)'
;MIKKVLFVTLIIILIFMISIEKTKQQDEILIASSMPQSSGLKAWGDAVFTATNSYFNYANDNNLIKDKKIVLKVLDDKYEPDLTYENITKLSKDDILAFYGIVGTPTNKRVLPILEDSGMVYFSPFSGAQFLRDKNLKNIINFRPSYKQELENLLNYIVDEKKLNKIAIFYQNDEYGEEGYISTLEILKNKNIKLLSTGTYKRNK
;
A
#
# COMPACT_ATOMS: atom_id res chain seq x y z
N MET A 1 -63.68 -2.92 20.91
CA MET A 1 -62.84 -1.89 20.27
C MET A 1 -61.48 -1.72 20.95
N ILE A 2 -61.44 -1.49 22.25
CA ILE A 2 -60.21 -1.25 23.02
C ILE A 2 -59.14 -2.37 22.87
N LYS A 3 -59.52 -3.66 22.95
CA LYS A 3 -58.59 -4.80 22.80
C LYS A 3 -57.89 -4.87 21.42
N LYS A 4 -58.58 -4.46 20.35
CA LYS A 4 -57.99 -4.39 18.98
C LYS A 4 -56.99 -3.22 18.86
N VAL A 5 -57.29 -2.10 19.49
CA VAL A 5 -56.39 -0.92 19.50
C VAL A 5 -55.11 -1.26 20.26
N LEU A 6 -55.23 -1.89 21.46
CA LEU A 6 -54.09 -2.32 22.26
C LEU A 6 -53.19 -3.31 21.50
N PHE A 7 -53.74 -4.24 20.76
CA PHE A 7 -52.99 -5.22 19.98
C PHE A 7 -52.23 -4.57 18.84
N VAL A 8 -52.85 -3.64 18.13
CA VAL A 8 -52.18 -2.87 17.04
C VAL A 8 -51.04 -2.01 17.57
N THR A 9 -51.25 -1.33 18.72
CA THR A 9 -50.18 -0.53 19.35
C THR A 9 -49.01 -1.40 19.79
N LEU A 10 -49.27 -2.60 20.32
CA LEU A 10 -48.20 -3.53 20.72
C LEU A 10 -47.36 -4.01 19.52
N ILE A 11 -48.00 -4.28 18.38
CA ILE A 11 -47.34 -4.66 17.13
C ILE A 11 -46.48 -3.48 16.60
N ILE A 12 -46.97 -2.26 16.66
CA ILE A 12 -46.21 -1.08 16.20
C ILE A 12 -44.99 -0.87 17.11
N ILE A 13 -45.10 -1.01 18.42
CA ILE A 13 -43.99 -0.91 19.37
C ILE A 13 -42.97 -2.03 19.10
N LEU A 14 -43.43 -3.25 18.85
CA LEU A 14 -42.55 -4.40 18.55
C LEU A 14 -41.78 -4.18 17.22
N ILE A 15 -42.46 -3.70 16.19
CA ILE A 15 -41.82 -3.33 14.92
C ILE A 15 -40.80 -2.19 15.09
N PHE A 16 -41.14 -1.21 15.93
CA PHE A 16 -40.25 -0.08 16.23
C PHE A 16 -39.02 -0.53 17.02
N MET A 17 -39.18 -1.43 18.00
CA MET A 17 -38.06 -2.01 18.73
C MET A 17 -37.18 -2.88 17.84
N ILE A 18 -37.72 -3.68 16.93
CA ILE A 18 -36.97 -4.47 15.95
C ILE A 18 -36.23 -3.57 14.94
N SER A 19 -36.82 -2.39 14.60
CA SER A 19 -36.16 -1.41 13.74
C SER A 19 -35.00 -0.69 14.44
N ILE A 20 -35.07 -0.48 15.74
CA ILE A 20 -33.98 0.14 16.53
C ILE A 20 -32.80 -0.84 16.70
N GLU A 21 -33.05 -2.15 16.84
CA GLU A 21 -31.95 -3.13 16.90
C GLU A 21 -31.19 -3.28 15.57
N LYS A 22 -31.79 -2.89 14.43
CA LYS A 22 -31.20 -3.06 13.12
C LYS A 22 -30.16 -2.00 12.71
N THR A 23 -29.92 -0.97 13.51
CA THR A 23 -29.00 0.12 13.14
C THR A 23 -27.94 0.39 14.21
N LYS A 24 -27.31 -0.65 14.73
CA LYS A 24 -25.99 -0.44 15.33
C LYS A 24 -25.02 -0.29 14.14
N GLN A 25 -24.88 0.93 13.62
CA GLN A 25 -23.84 1.25 12.65
C GLN A 25 -22.52 0.83 13.30
N GLN A 26 -21.87 -0.19 12.74
CA GLN A 26 -20.53 -0.56 13.21
C GLN A 26 -19.59 0.61 12.90
N ASP A 27 -18.82 1.02 13.91
CA ASP A 27 -17.79 2.02 13.73
C ASP A 27 -16.81 1.55 12.63
N GLU A 28 -16.53 2.40 11.67
CA GLU A 28 -15.61 2.08 10.59
C GLU A 28 -14.18 2.52 10.95
N ILE A 29 -13.21 1.63 10.71
CA ILE A 29 -11.79 1.94 10.71
C ILE A 29 -11.39 2.16 9.26
N LEU A 30 -11.13 3.41 8.91
CA LEU A 30 -10.76 3.77 7.56
C LEU A 30 -9.24 3.68 7.36
N ILE A 31 -8.81 2.85 6.42
CA ILE A 31 -7.44 2.76 5.92
C ILE A 31 -7.41 3.35 4.52
N ALA A 32 -6.44 4.19 4.23
CA ALA A 32 -6.38 4.90 2.95
C ALA A 32 -5.13 4.53 2.14
N SER A 33 -5.26 4.57 0.83
CA SER A 33 -4.16 4.34 -0.10
C SER A 33 -4.32 5.10 -1.42
N SER A 34 -3.21 5.21 -2.15
CA SER A 34 -3.16 5.61 -3.54
C SER A 34 -2.43 4.52 -4.33
N MET A 35 -3.05 4.03 -5.40
CA MET A 35 -2.56 2.89 -6.18
C MET A 35 -2.90 3.06 -7.66
N PRO A 36 -2.07 2.54 -8.60
CA PRO A 36 -2.43 2.55 -10.02
C PRO A 36 -3.57 1.57 -10.32
N GLN A 37 -4.73 2.08 -10.68
CA GLN A 37 -5.90 1.26 -11.04
C GLN A 37 -6.27 1.36 -12.53
N SER A 38 -5.64 2.26 -13.30
CA SER A 38 -5.97 2.50 -14.72
C SER A 38 -4.77 2.78 -15.63
N SER A 39 -3.55 2.46 -15.23
CA SER A 39 -2.33 2.64 -16.05
C SER A 39 -1.72 1.31 -16.49
N GLY A 40 -0.55 1.37 -17.14
CA GLY A 40 0.25 0.18 -17.46
C GLY A 40 0.66 -0.66 -16.25
N LEU A 41 0.67 -0.08 -15.04
CA LEU A 41 0.92 -0.77 -13.77
C LEU A 41 -0.35 -1.17 -13.02
N LYS A 42 -1.52 -1.08 -13.64
CA LYS A 42 -2.80 -1.50 -13.08
C LYS A 42 -2.74 -2.88 -12.41
N ALA A 43 -2.05 -3.84 -13.02
CA ALA A 43 -1.93 -5.19 -12.48
C ALA A 43 -1.34 -5.24 -11.05
N TRP A 44 -0.39 -4.36 -10.74
CA TRP A 44 0.18 -4.24 -9.39
C TRP A 44 -0.80 -3.59 -8.41
N GLY A 45 -1.43 -2.49 -8.82
CA GLY A 45 -2.45 -1.82 -8.00
C GLY A 45 -3.63 -2.74 -7.70
N ASP A 46 -4.16 -3.43 -8.72
CA ASP A 46 -5.26 -4.39 -8.55
C ASP A 46 -4.86 -5.57 -7.65
N ALA A 47 -3.63 -6.09 -7.76
CA ALA A 47 -3.17 -7.18 -6.92
C ALA A 47 -3.10 -6.78 -5.45
N VAL A 48 -2.52 -5.62 -5.14
CA VAL A 48 -2.45 -5.09 -3.78
C VAL A 48 -3.85 -4.80 -3.24
N PHE A 49 -4.70 -4.12 -4.03
CA PHE A 49 -6.08 -3.83 -3.65
C PHE A 49 -6.88 -5.10 -3.37
N THR A 50 -6.86 -6.06 -4.31
CA THR A 50 -7.65 -7.28 -4.19
C THR A 50 -7.22 -8.12 -2.99
N ALA A 51 -5.92 -8.32 -2.79
CA ALA A 51 -5.41 -9.08 -1.65
C ALA A 51 -5.81 -8.43 -0.31
N THR A 52 -5.61 -7.12 -0.20
CA THR A 52 -5.93 -6.37 1.02
C THR A 52 -7.43 -6.37 1.29
N ASN A 53 -8.24 -6.03 0.29
CA ASN A 53 -9.68 -5.95 0.43
C ASN A 53 -10.32 -7.32 0.74
N SER A 54 -9.79 -8.39 0.15
CA SER A 54 -10.24 -9.75 0.46
C SER A 54 -9.98 -10.11 1.92
N TYR A 55 -8.81 -9.75 2.45
CA TYR A 55 -8.51 -10.01 3.86
C TYR A 55 -9.33 -9.11 4.81
N PHE A 56 -9.56 -7.84 4.45
CA PHE A 56 -10.42 -6.95 5.23
C PHE A 56 -11.87 -7.46 5.26
N ASN A 57 -12.40 -7.93 4.13
CA ASN A 57 -13.73 -8.56 4.10
C ASN A 57 -13.76 -9.81 5.00
N TYR A 58 -12.77 -10.68 4.91
CA TYR A 58 -12.66 -11.83 5.80
C TYR A 58 -12.62 -11.42 7.28
N ALA A 59 -11.86 -10.39 7.63
CA ALA A 59 -11.77 -9.87 8.99
C ALA A 59 -13.13 -9.33 9.48
N ASN A 60 -13.84 -8.61 8.61
CA ASN A 60 -15.17 -8.07 8.90
C ASN A 60 -16.22 -9.18 9.07
N ASP A 61 -16.25 -10.14 8.16
CA ASP A 61 -17.22 -11.25 8.17
C ASP A 61 -17.05 -12.17 9.39
N ASN A 62 -15.81 -12.29 9.88
CA ASN A 62 -15.48 -13.07 11.06
C ASN A 62 -15.39 -12.24 12.36
N ASN A 63 -15.76 -10.96 12.29
CA ASN A 63 -15.72 -10.02 13.44
C ASN A 63 -14.37 -10.04 14.20
N LEU A 64 -13.25 -10.10 13.44
CA LEU A 64 -11.90 -10.15 14.02
C LEU A 64 -11.54 -8.84 14.75
N ILE A 65 -12.16 -7.73 14.37
CA ILE A 65 -12.06 -6.44 15.05
C ILE A 65 -13.43 -6.19 15.69
N LYS A 66 -13.54 -6.54 16.96
CA LYS A 66 -14.80 -6.52 17.69
C LYS A 66 -15.57 -5.21 17.50
N ASP A 67 -16.83 -5.33 17.08
CA ASP A 67 -17.78 -4.24 16.89
C ASP A 67 -17.35 -3.13 15.89
N LYS A 68 -16.31 -3.38 15.07
CA LYS A 68 -15.80 -2.44 14.08
C LYS A 68 -15.65 -3.09 12.71
N LYS A 69 -15.74 -2.29 11.67
CA LYS A 69 -15.41 -2.69 10.30
C LYS A 69 -14.15 -1.98 9.81
N ILE A 70 -13.24 -2.73 9.21
CA ILE A 70 -12.11 -2.15 8.51
C ILE A 70 -12.47 -1.93 7.04
N VAL A 71 -12.20 -0.74 6.53
CA VAL A 71 -12.53 -0.33 5.16
C VAL A 71 -11.27 0.22 4.49
N LEU A 72 -11.00 -0.23 3.27
CA LEU A 72 -9.91 0.29 2.44
C LEU A 72 -10.45 1.30 1.44
N LYS A 73 -10.04 2.56 1.56
CA LYS A 73 -10.32 3.63 0.60
C LYS A 73 -9.12 3.86 -0.30
N VAL A 74 -9.30 3.63 -1.60
CA VAL A 74 -8.22 3.79 -2.59
C VAL A 74 -8.60 4.84 -3.62
N LEU A 75 -7.62 5.68 -3.99
CA LEU A 75 -7.71 6.58 -5.13
C LEU A 75 -6.70 6.15 -6.20
N ASP A 76 -7.11 6.24 -7.47
CA ASP A 76 -6.25 5.91 -8.62
C ASP A 76 -5.24 7.02 -8.85
N ASP A 77 -3.95 6.68 -8.87
CA ASP A 77 -2.86 7.60 -9.19
C ASP A 77 -2.21 7.34 -10.56
N LYS A 78 -2.65 6.32 -11.26
CA LYS A 78 -2.10 5.94 -12.58
C LYS A 78 -0.58 5.73 -12.58
N TYR A 79 0.01 5.52 -11.41
CA TYR A 79 1.46 5.49 -11.19
C TYR A 79 2.15 6.83 -11.53
N GLU A 80 1.44 7.94 -11.31
CA GLU A 80 1.97 9.29 -11.50
C GLU A 80 2.16 9.97 -10.13
N PRO A 81 3.39 10.39 -9.78
CA PRO A 81 3.70 10.93 -8.46
C PRO A 81 2.86 12.15 -8.07
N ASP A 82 2.56 13.03 -9.01
CA ASP A 82 1.75 14.21 -8.71
C ASP A 82 0.29 13.85 -8.43
N LEU A 83 -0.28 12.85 -9.11
CA LEU A 83 -1.61 12.33 -8.77
C LEU A 83 -1.61 11.65 -7.40
N THR A 84 -0.53 10.93 -7.07
CA THR A 84 -0.38 10.35 -5.71
C THR A 84 -0.37 11.46 -4.66
N TYR A 85 0.35 12.57 -4.91
CA TYR A 85 0.40 13.72 -4.02
C TYR A 85 -1.00 14.34 -3.80
N GLU A 86 -1.76 14.55 -4.87
CA GLU A 86 -3.13 15.06 -4.81
C GLU A 86 -4.04 14.12 -4.01
N ASN A 87 -3.95 12.81 -4.28
CA ASN A 87 -4.72 11.79 -3.61
C ASN A 87 -4.44 11.75 -2.10
N ILE A 88 -3.16 11.73 -1.70
CA ILE A 88 -2.77 11.69 -0.29
C ILE A 88 -3.17 12.98 0.42
N THR A 89 -2.99 14.14 -0.21
CA THR A 89 -3.44 15.43 0.33
C THR A 89 -4.97 15.45 0.55
N LYS A 90 -5.73 14.83 -0.35
CA LYS A 90 -7.19 14.71 -0.19
C LYS A 90 -7.55 13.74 0.93
N LEU A 91 -6.95 12.56 0.94
CA LEU A 91 -7.22 11.51 1.93
C LEU A 91 -6.81 11.91 3.35
N SER A 92 -5.77 12.73 3.50
CA SER A 92 -5.33 13.23 4.83
C SER A 92 -6.36 14.13 5.53
N LYS A 93 -7.42 14.55 4.82
CA LYS A 93 -8.53 15.34 5.40
C LYS A 93 -9.65 14.46 5.95
N ASP A 94 -9.63 13.17 5.62
CA ASP A 94 -10.59 12.21 6.13
C ASP A 94 -10.13 11.70 7.51
N ASP A 95 -11.05 11.16 8.30
CA ASP A 95 -10.73 10.51 9.58
C ASP A 95 -10.18 9.10 9.33
N ILE A 96 -8.94 9.03 8.86
CA ILE A 96 -8.25 7.78 8.56
C ILE A 96 -7.34 7.35 9.72
N LEU A 97 -7.27 6.05 9.97
CA LEU A 97 -6.36 5.48 10.98
C LEU A 97 -4.92 5.42 10.47
N ALA A 98 -4.73 5.03 9.22
CA ALA A 98 -3.41 4.87 8.62
C ALA A 98 -3.45 4.94 7.10
N PHE A 99 -2.30 5.29 6.51
CA PHE A 99 -2.02 4.99 5.09
C PHE A 99 -1.45 3.59 4.94
N TYR A 100 -1.74 2.95 3.82
CA TYR A 100 -1.33 1.58 3.55
C TYR A 100 -0.93 1.39 2.09
N GLY A 101 0.18 0.68 1.86
CA GLY A 101 0.47 0.02 0.59
C GLY A 101 0.52 0.90 -0.65
N ILE A 102 0.86 2.20 -0.54
CA ILE A 102 1.01 3.08 -1.71
C ILE A 102 2.02 2.44 -2.66
N VAL A 103 1.60 2.26 -3.93
CA VAL A 103 2.37 1.48 -4.90
C VAL A 103 3.40 2.35 -5.62
N GLY A 104 4.66 1.93 -5.55
CA GLY A 104 5.76 2.48 -6.35
C GLY A 104 6.75 3.36 -5.59
N THR A 105 7.96 3.42 -6.11
CA THR A 105 9.05 4.20 -5.50
C THR A 105 8.91 5.70 -5.77
N PRO A 106 8.72 6.17 -7.02
CA PRO A 106 8.57 7.59 -7.29
C PRO A 106 7.31 8.18 -6.65
N THR A 107 6.22 7.43 -6.57
CA THR A 107 4.98 7.82 -5.89
C THR A 107 5.20 7.99 -4.39
N ASN A 108 5.85 7.01 -3.74
CA ASN A 108 6.22 7.09 -2.34
C ASN A 108 7.16 8.25 -2.04
N LYS A 109 8.17 8.48 -2.89
CA LYS A 109 9.11 9.58 -2.71
C LYS A 109 8.41 10.94 -2.76
N ARG A 110 7.44 11.09 -3.65
CA ARG A 110 6.67 12.33 -3.82
C ARG A 110 5.82 12.69 -2.62
N VAL A 111 5.27 11.68 -1.93
CA VAL A 111 4.36 11.89 -0.79
C VAL A 111 5.02 11.80 0.57
N LEU A 112 6.28 11.34 0.61
CA LEU A 112 7.01 11.16 1.88
C LEU A 112 6.97 12.39 2.80
N PRO A 113 7.19 13.64 2.32
CA PRO A 113 7.13 14.82 3.20
C PRO A 113 5.76 15.00 3.86
N ILE A 114 4.65 14.76 3.14
CA ILE A 114 3.30 14.88 3.72
C ILE A 114 3.09 13.81 4.79
N LEU A 115 3.52 12.58 4.51
CA LEU A 115 3.36 11.46 5.44
C LEU A 115 4.20 11.65 6.70
N GLU A 116 5.40 12.22 6.57
CA GLU A 116 6.27 12.57 7.68
C GLU A 116 5.68 13.68 8.53
N ASP A 117 5.28 14.80 7.92
CA ASP A 117 4.71 15.97 8.60
C ASP A 117 3.38 15.63 9.31
N SER A 118 2.58 14.74 8.73
CA SER A 118 1.30 14.34 9.32
C SER A 118 1.45 13.51 10.59
N GLY A 119 2.58 12.84 10.78
CA GLY A 119 2.79 11.86 11.85
C GLY A 119 1.86 10.63 11.79
N MET A 120 1.02 10.53 10.75
CA MET A 120 0.10 9.40 10.59
C MET A 120 0.86 8.11 10.31
N VAL A 121 0.38 7.00 10.86
CA VAL A 121 0.98 5.69 10.56
C VAL A 121 0.89 5.40 9.07
N TYR A 122 2.03 5.07 8.49
CA TYR A 122 2.10 4.56 7.13
C TYR A 122 2.63 3.13 7.14
N PHE A 123 1.74 2.17 6.89
CA PHE A 123 2.03 0.75 6.97
C PHE A 123 2.29 0.14 5.59
N SER A 124 3.36 -0.63 5.50
CA SER A 124 3.68 -1.47 4.34
C SER A 124 3.76 -0.72 3.00
N PRO A 125 4.61 0.33 2.84
CA PRO A 125 4.88 0.89 1.52
C PRO A 125 5.16 -0.22 0.49
N PHE A 126 4.49 -0.18 -0.66
CA PHE A 126 4.78 -1.15 -1.73
C PHE A 126 6.00 -0.70 -2.54
N SER A 127 7.10 -0.56 -1.83
CA SER A 127 8.42 -0.16 -2.33
C SER A 127 9.53 -0.73 -1.45
N GLY A 128 10.63 -1.15 -2.08
CA GLY A 128 11.86 -1.57 -1.39
C GLY A 128 12.87 -0.44 -1.19
N ALA A 129 12.49 0.81 -1.48
CA ALA A 129 13.41 1.94 -1.50
C ALA A 129 14.02 2.27 -0.13
N GLN A 130 15.31 2.61 -0.14
CA GLN A 130 16.07 2.85 1.08
C GLN A 130 15.61 4.10 1.83
N PHE A 131 15.14 5.13 1.14
CA PHE A 131 14.65 6.36 1.77
C PHE A 131 13.44 6.13 2.71
N LEU A 132 12.64 5.08 2.47
CA LEU A 132 11.54 4.69 3.36
C LEU A 132 12.01 3.98 4.64
N ARG A 133 13.31 3.73 4.79
CA ARG A 133 13.95 3.00 5.90
C ARG A 133 14.87 3.88 6.73
N ASP A 134 14.74 5.19 6.57
CA ASP A 134 15.43 6.14 7.44
C ASP A 134 14.94 5.95 8.89
N LYS A 135 15.88 5.83 9.82
CA LYS A 135 15.60 5.62 11.26
C LYS A 135 14.83 6.78 11.90
N ASN A 136 14.84 7.94 11.27
CA ASN A 136 14.11 9.11 11.74
C ASN A 136 12.61 9.04 11.40
N LEU A 137 12.22 8.27 10.40
CA LEU A 137 10.82 8.06 10.00
C LEU A 137 10.12 7.10 10.96
N LYS A 138 9.64 7.63 12.09
CA LYS A 138 9.05 6.82 13.17
C LYS A 138 7.65 6.28 12.86
N ASN A 139 6.97 6.90 11.91
CA ASN A 139 5.59 6.57 11.53
C ASN A 139 5.51 5.62 10.33
N ILE A 140 6.64 5.23 9.70
CA ILE A 140 6.66 4.32 8.56
C ILE A 140 7.06 2.92 9.00
N ILE A 141 6.19 1.95 8.72
CA ILE A 141 6.39 0.54 9.06
C ILE A 141 6.57 -0.26 7.78
N ASN A 142 7.83 -0.64 7.50
CA ASN A 142 8.18 -1.44 6.32
C ASN A 142 7.97 -2.93 6.62
N PHE A 143 7.34 -3.65 5.69
CA PHE A 143 7.10 -5.09 5.78
C PHE A 143 7.99 -5.90 4.84
N ARG A 144 8.26 -5.40 3.64
CA ARG A 144 9.13 -6.08 2.66
C ARG A 144 10.61 -5.71 2.85
N PRO A 145 11.57 -6.54 2.36
CA PRO A 145 12.99 -6.20 2.34
C PRO A 145 13.28 -4.98 1.45
N SER A 146 14.46 -4.38 1.61
CA SER A 146 14.93 -3.32 0.71
C SER A 146 15.34 -3.89 -0.64
N TYR A 147 15.32 -3.06 -1.69
CA TYR A 147 15.85 -3.45 -3.01
C TYR A 147 17.33 -3.89 -2.93
N LYS A 148 18.11 -3.25 -2.07
CA LYS A 148 19.50 -3.66 -1.86
C LYS A 148 19.59 -5.10 -1.33
N GLN A 149 18.79 -5.46 -0.32
CA GLN A 149 18.75 -6.83 0.21
C GLN A 149 18.25 -7.84 -0.83
N GLU A 150 17.24 -7.49 -1.60
CA GLU A 150 16.75 -8.35 -2.69
C GLU A 150 17.84 -8.60 -3.74
N LEU A 151 18.55 -7.53 -4.15
CA LEU A 151 19.63 -7.60 -5.13
C LEU A 151 20.88 -8.31 -4.58
N GLU A 152 21.23 -8.13 -3.30
CA GLU A 152 22.29 -8.89 -2.65
C GLU A 152 22.04 -10.38 -2.73
N ASN A 153 20.85 -10.82 -2.37
CA ASN A 153 20.48 -12.23 -2.44
C ASN A 153 20.50 -12.75 -3.89
N LEU A 154 19.94 -11.99 -4.82
CA LEU A 154 19.90 -12.37 -6.23
C LEU A 154 21.31 -12.46 -6.83
N LEU A 155 22.15 -11.45 -6.62
CA LEU A 155 23.51 -11.41 -7.18
C LEU A 155 24.44 -12.43 -6.49
N ASN A 156 24.27 -12.71 -5.20
CA ASN A 156 24.96 -13.79 -4.53
C ASN A 156 24.61 -15.14 -5.18
N TYR A 157 23.34 -15.40 -5.42
CA TYR A 157 22.91 -16.61 -6.11
C TYR A 157 23.50 -16.70 -7.53
N ILE A 158 23.39 -15.62 -8.32
CA ILE A 158 23.88 -15.60 -9.70
C ILE A 158 25.41 -15.78 -9.75
N VAL A 159 26.16 -15.01 -8.96
CA VAL A 159 27.62 -14.97 -9.03
C VAL A 159 28.24 -16.11 -8.25
N ASP A 160 27.83 -16.34 -7.00
CA ASP A 160 28.52 -17.24 -6.10
C ASP A 160 28.07 -18.70 -6.27
N GLU A 161 26.78 -18.93 -6.57
CA GLU A 161 26.27 -20.29 -6.76
C GLU A 161 26.26 -20.71 -8.24
N LYS A 162 25.74 -19.85 -9.13
CA LYS A 162 25.67 -20.16 -10.57
C LYS A 162 26.98 -19.86 -11.33
N LYS A 163 27.95 -19.19 -10.68
CA LYS A 163 29.26 -18.84 -11.24
C LYS A 163 29.16 -17.97 -12.52
N LEU A 164 28.11 -17.15 -12.63
CA LEU A 164 27.90 -16.24 -13.75
C LEU A 164 28.42 -14.84 -13.39
N ASN A 165 29.30 -14.28 -14.23
CA ASN A 165 29.94 -12.99 -13.98
C ASN A 165 29.72 -11.94 -15.07
N LYS A 166 28.93 -12.27 -16.09
CA LYS A 166 28.52 -11.32 -17.16
C LYS A 166 27.16 -10.75 -16.82
N ILE A 167 27.14 -9.65 -16.09
CA ILE A 167 25.94 -9.02 -15.56
C ILE A 167 25.64 -7.75 -16.37
N ALA A 168 24.41 -7.62 -16.82
CA ALA A 168 23.85 -6.40 -17.40
C ALA A 168 22.58 -6.03 -16.66
N ILE A 169 22.20 -4.74 -16.68
CA ILE A 169 20.98 -4.26 -16.06
C ILE A 169 20.14 -3.45 -17.03
N PHE A 170 18.83 -3.71 -17.04
CA PHE A 170 17.84 -2.90 -17.75
C PHE A 170 16.83 -2.39 -16.71
N TYR A 171 16.70 -1.06 -16.57
CA TYR A 171 15.96 -0.49 -15.46
C TYR A 171 15.10 0.72 -15.87
N GLN A 172 14.07 1.00 -15.08
CA GLN A 172 13.23 2.19 -15.23
C GLN A 172 14.05 3.45 -14.91
N ASN A 173 14.01 4.44 -15.79
CA ASN A 173 14.78 5.68 -15.63
C ASN A 173 14.05 6.66 -14.69
N ASP A 174 14.00 6.30 -13.42
CA ASP A 174 13.52 7.10 -12.30
C ASP A 174 14.04 6.52 -10.97
N GLU A 175 13.55 7.02 -9.84
CA GLU A 175 14.00 6.65 -8.49
C GLU A 175 13.95 5.14 -8.21
N TYR A 176 12.99 4.43 -8.82
CA TYR A 176 12.89 2.97 -8.67
C TYR A 176 14.09 2.26 -9.30
N GLY A 177 14.34 2.56 -10.57
CA GLY A 177 15.42 1.89 -11.29
C GLY A 177 16.80 2.40 -10.89
N GLU A 178 16.94 3.69 -10.56
CA GLU A 178 18.22 4.26 -10.11
C GLU A 178 18.71 3.59 -8.82
N GLU A 179 17.81 3.35 -7.86
CA GLU A 179 18.19 2.66 -6.62
C GLU A 179 18.63 1.22 -6.86
N GLY A 180 17.94 0.51 -7.76
CA GLY A 180 18.34 -0.83 -8.21
C GLY A 180 19.70 -0.82 -8.91
N TYR A 181 19.93 0.17 -9.77
CA TYR A 181 21.21 0.33 -10.47
C TYR A 181 22.37 0.62 -9.52
N ILE A 182 22.22 1.59 -8.63
CA ILE A 182 23.25 1.95 -7.63
C ILE A 182 23.56 0.76 -6.72
N SER A 183 22.55 0.09 -6.20
CA SER A 183 22.73 -1.10 -5.37
C SER A 183 23.46 -2.22 -6.12
N THR A 184 23.11 -2.44 -7.39
CA THR A 184 23.80 -3.43 -8.24
C THR A 184 25.28 -3.10 -8.40
N LEU A 185 25.61 -1.83 -8.67
CA LEU A 185 27.01 -1.39 -8.82
C LEU A 185 27.82 -1.63 -7.53
N GLU A 186 27.25 -1.29 -6.37
CA GLU A 186 27.89 -1.52 -5.06
C GLU A 186 28.18 -3.01 -4.82
N ILE A 187 27.18 -3.87 -5.04
CA ILE A 187 27.31 -5.31 -4.82
C ILE A 187 28.35 -5.93 -5.75
N LEU A 188 28.31 -5.58 -7.03
CA LEU A 188 29.27 -6.06 -8.03
C LEU A 188 30.69 -5.58 -7.76
N LYS A 189 30.85 -4.32 -7.30
CA LYS A 189 32.14 -3.79 -6.87
C LYS A 189 32.76 -4.62 -5.76
N ASN A 190 31.97 -5.01 -4.75
CA ASN A 190 32.44 -5.85 -3.63
C ASN A 190 32.84 -7.27 -4.09
N LYS A 191 32.34 -7.71 -5.24
CA LYS A 191 32.68 -8.98 -5.88
C LYS A 191 33.78 -8.89 -6.96
N ASN A 192 34.36 -7.69 -7.17
CA ASN A 192 35.33 -7.38 -8.24
C ASN A 192 34.78 -7.69 -9.65
N ILE A 193 33.49 -7.51 -9.87
CA ILE A 193 32.82 -7.69 -11.16
C ILE A 193 32.43 -6.33 -11.72
N LYS A 194 32.73 -6.13 -13.00
CA LYS A 194 32.25 -4.93 -13.73
C LYS A 194 30.92 -5.22 -14.41
N LEU A 195 29.99 -4.27 -14.29
CA LEU A 195 28.76 -4.31 -15.06
C LEU A 195 29.05 -4.28 -16.56
N LEU A 196 28.47 -5.22 -17.30
CA LEU A 196 28.76 -5.39 -18.73
C LEU A 196 28.09 -4.30 -19.58
N SER A 197 26.82 -4.00 -19.32
CA SER A 197 26.07 -2.97 -20.01
C SER A 197 24.87 -2.53 -19.21
N THR A 198 24.33 -1.37 -19.59
CA THR A 198 23.09 -0.81 -19.01
C THR A 198 22.14 -0.39 -20.12
N GLY A 199 20.86 -0.51 -19.86
CA GLY A 199 19.80 0.08 -20.66
C GLY A 199 18.69 0.60 -19.77
N THR A 200 17.92 1.56 -20.27
CA THR A 200 16.83 2.16 -19.51
C THR A 200 15.55 2.25 -20.33
N TYR A 201 14.42 2.34 -19.63
CA TYR A 201 13.12 2.65 -20.20
C TYR A 201 12.42 3.74 -19.38
N LYS A 202 11.49 4.45 -20.00
CA LYS A 202 10.68 5.47 -19.30
C LYS A 202 9.47 4.82 -18.63
N ARG A 203 9.12 5.34 -17.45
CA ARG A 203 7.87 4.98 -16.76
C ARG A 203 6.66 5.21 -17.67
N ASN A 204 5.69 4.31 -17.60
CA ASN A 204 4.42 4.38 -18.34
C ASN A 204 4.60 4.48 -19.90
N LYS A 205 5.69 3.92 -20.47
CA LYS A 205 6.00 3.88 -21.89
C LYS A 205 6.20 2.44 -22.39
#